data_a45e4278fd02175ce4cd7ee478ada8e8
#
_entry.id   a45e4278fd02175ce4cd7ee478ada8e8
#
_cell.length_a   1.000
_cell.length_b   1.000
_cell.length_c   1.000
_cell.angle_alpha   90.00
_cell.angle_beta   90.00
_cell.angle_gamma   90.00
#
_symmetry.space_group_name_H-M   'P 1'
#
loop_
_entity.id
_entity.type
_entity.pdbx_description
1 polymer ?
#
loop_
_entity_poly.entity_id
_entity_poly.type
_entity_poly.pdbx_seq_one_letter_code
_entity_poly.pdbx_strand_id
1 'polypeptide(L)'
;MKTIISACAMLFISTGIYSQNRLESAKKQAAENKELILLNFSGSDWCVPCIKLHKNIIETEDFKKLETENVIVYLNADFPRNKKNQLSPELKKENASLADQYNKKGLFPYTLLLNIEGKVLKSWEGLPSENALAFSKEIREIKENQKQ
;
A
#
# COMPACT_ATOMS: atom_id res chain seq x y z
N MET A 1 -31.58 -53.87 -27.19
CA MET A 1 -30.35 -53.02 -27.21
C MET A 1 -30.73 -51.67 -26.61
N LYS A 2 -30.32 -51.40 -25.38
CA LYS A 2 -30.56 -50.13 -24.68
C LYS A 2 -29.29 -49.31 -24.72
N THR A 3 -29.28 -48.25 -25.50
CA THR A 3 -28.17 -47.29 -25.62
C THR A 3 -28.25 -46.30 -24.46
N ILE A 4 -27.27 -46.36 -23.55
CA ILE A 4 -27.10 -45.43 -22.45
C ILE A 4 -26.26 -44.24 -22.96
N ILE A 5 -26.90 -43.10 -23.16
CA ILE A 5 -26.20 -41.84 -23.49
C ILE A 5 -25.74 -41.22 -22.18
N SER A 6 -24.47 -41.34 -21.92
CA SER A 6 -23.78 -40.70 -20.78
C SER A 6 -23.57 -39.21 -21.09
N ALA A 7 -24.40 -38.35 -20.49
CA ALA A 7 -24.20 -36.90 -20.58
C ALA A 7 -23.10 -36.48 -19.64
N CYS A 8 -21.94 -36.21 -20.20
CA CYS A 8 -20.79 -35.62 -19.47
C CYS A 8 -21.05 -34.13 -19.27
N ALA A 9 -21.51 -33.73 -18.09
CA ALA A 9 -21.69 -32.35 -17.72
C ALA A 9 -20.31 -31.73 -17.43
N MET A 10 -19.76 -30.97 -18.38
CA MET A 10 -18.56 -30.15 -18.16
C MET A 10 -18.92 -28.97 -17.25
N LEU A 11 -18.54 -29.06 -15.99
CA LEU A 11 -18.52 -27.91 -15.09
C LEU A 11 -17.41 -26.95 -15.57
N PHE A 12 -17.80 -25.85 -16.21
CA PHE A 12 -16.92 -24.71 -16.42
C PHE A 12 -16.71 -24.00 -15.08
N ILE A 13 -15.63 -24.34 -14.38
CA ILE A 13 -15.13 -23.54 -13.25
C ILE A 13 -14.57 -22.25 -13.85
N SER A 14 -15.35 -21.20 -13.91
CA SER A 14 -14.86 -19.86 -14.22
C SER A 14 -13.99 -19.41 -13.05
N THR A 15 -12.68 -19.62 -13.15
CA THR A 15 -11.71 -18.97 -12.27
C THR A 15 -11.72 -17.48 -12.58
N GLY A 16 -12.55 -16.74 -11.85
CA GLY A 16 -12.50 -15.29 -11.86
C GLY A 16 -11.09 -14.87 -11.49
N ILE A 17 -10.37 -14.26 -12.43
CA ILE A 17 -9.09 -13.59 -12.16
C ILE A 17 -9.44 -12.37 -11.32
N TYR A 18 -9.49 -12.54 -9.99
CA TYR A 18 -9.49 -11.42 -9.08
C TYR A 18 -8.12 -10.75 -9.22
N SER A 19 -8.09 -9.62 -9.91
CA SER A 19 -6.99 -8.68 -9.78
C SER A 19 -6.85 -8.36 -8.29
N GLN A 20 -5.83 -8.93 -7.63
CA GLN A 20 -5.61 -8.68 -6.21
C GLN A 20 -5.24 -7.21 -6.07
N ASN A 21 -6.16 -6.42 -5.53
CA ASN A 21 -5.91 -5.04 -5.13
C ASN A 21 -4.79 -5.06 -4.08
N ARG A 22 -3.71 -4.29 -4.31
CA ARG A 22 -2.53 -4.25 -3.43
C ARG A 22 -2.90 -3.88 -1.98
N LEU A 23 -3.91 -3.03 -1.78
CA LEU A 23 -4.39 -2.71 -0.44
C LEU A 23 -4.99 -3.93 0.26
N GLU A 24 -5.79 -4.74 -0.43
CA GLU A 24 -6.36 -5.96 0.15
C GLU A 24 -5.28 -7.00 0.45
N SER A 25 -4.26 -7.11 -0.42
CA SER A 25 -3.09 -7.95 -0.15
C SER A 25 -2.30 -7.45 1.05
N ALA A 26 -2.10 -6.14 1.18
CA ALA A 26 -1.45 -5.52 2.33
C ALA A 26 -2.23 -5.73 3.62
N LYS A 27 -3.57 -5.60 3.60
CA LYS A 27 -4.43 -5.89 4.75
C LYS A 27 -4.34 -7.34 5.19
N LYS A 28 -4.33 -8.28 4.24
CA LYS A 28 -4.18 -9.70 4.53
C LYS A 28 -2.83 -9.99 5.20
N GLN A 29 -1.73 -9.52 4.62
CA GLN A 29 -0.40 -9.64 5.20
C GLN A 29 -0.34 -9.01 6.59
N ALA A 30 -0.85 -7.79 6.75
CA ALA A 30 -0.86 -7.07 8.00
C ALA A 30 -1.66 -7.81 9.10
N ALA A 31 -2.77 -8.46 8.73
CA ALA A 31 -3.55 -9.28 9.66
C ALA A 31 -2.80 -10.54 10.10
N GLU A 32 -2.11 -11.23 9.16
CA GLU A 32 -1.34 -12.43 9.42
C GLU A 32 -0.15 -12.17 10.35
N ASN A 33 0.57 -11.05 10.15
CA ASN A 33 1.79 -10.71 10.85
C ASN A 33 1.61 -9.69 11.99
N LYS A 34 0.39 -9.22 12.22
CA LYS A 34 0.07 -8.14 13.19
C LYS A 34 0.82 -6.84 12.87
N GLU A 35 0.88 -6.48 11.60
CA GLU A 35 1.50 -5.26 11.09
C GLU A 35 0.47 -4.12 10.98
N LEU A 36 0.96 -2.88 10.83
CA LEU A 36 0.19 -1.76 10.31
C LEU A 36 0.46 -1.61 8.81
N ILE A 37 -0.30 -0.78 8.12
CA ILE A 37 -0.09 -0.49 6.70
C ILE A 37 0.34 0.97 6.58
N LEU A 38 1.51 1.21 5.98
CA LEU A 38 1.97 2.57 5.66
C LEU A 38 1.71 2.84 4.19
N LEU A 39 0.66 3.61 3.90
CA LEU A 39 0.29 4.03 2.55
C LEU A 39 0.87 5.41 2.25
N ASN A 40 1.68 5.52 1.20
CA ASN A 40 2.26 6.77 0.75
C ASN A 40 1.78 7.15 -0.65
N PHE A 41 1.36 8.39 -0.85
CA PHE A 41 1.08 8.98 -2.15
C PHE A 41 2.26 9.81 -2.60
N SER A 42 2.83 9.47 -3.76
CA SER A 42 4.09 10.01 -4.25
C SER A 42 3.99 10.46 -5.72
N GLY A 43 4.79 11.45 -6.08
CA GLY A 43 5.11 11.80 -7.46
C GLY A 43 6.60 11.67 -7.68
N SER A 44 7.07 10.44 -7.91
CA SER A 44 8.49 10.04 -7.84
C SER A 44 9.43 10.80 -8.76
N ASP A 45 8.94 11.40 -9.84
CA ASP A 45 9.76 12.07 -10.85
C ASP A 45 9.49 13.57 -11.02
N TRP A 46 8.58 14.15 -10.24
CA TRP A 46 8.25 15.57 -10.33
C TRP A 46 8.06 16.27 -8.97
N CYS A 47 7.75 15.51 -7.91
CA CYS A 47 7.46 16.05 -6.59
C CYS A 47 8.76 16.09 -5.76
N VAL A 48 9.40 17.25 -5.66
CA VAL A 48 10.67 17.41 -4.92
C VAL A 48 10.56 16.96 -3.45
N PRO A 49 9.51 17.30 -2.67
CA PRO A 49 9.38 16.78 -1.31
C PRO A 49 9.20 15.25 -1.26
N CYS A 50 8.57 14.62 -2.27
CA CYS A 50 8.42 13.17 -2.36
C CYS A 50 9.79 12.49 -2.56
N ILE A 51 10.63 13.06 -3.44
CA ILE A 51 11.99 12.58 -3.69
C ILE A 51 12.83 12.66 -2.40
N LYS A 52 12.67 13.76 -1.65
CA LYS A 52 13.36 13.93 -0.35
C LYS A 52 12.85 12.92 0.69
N LEU A 53 11.54 12.70 0.79
CA LEU A 53 10.95 11.68 1.66
C LEU A 53 11.54 10.30 1.36
N HIS A 54 11.56 9.93 0.08
CA HIS A 54 12.10 8.64 -0.36
C HIS A 54 13.57 8.49 0.07
N LYS A 55 14.42 9.45 -0.30
CA LYS A 55 15.86 9.40 -0.02
C LYS A 55 16.21 9.47 1.46
N ASN A 56 15.53 10.36 2.21
CA ASN A 56 15.96 10.71 3.59
C ASN A 56 15.23 9.88 4.66
N ILE A 57 14.12 9.19 4.31
CA ILE A 57 13.35 8.37 5.23
C ILE A 57 13.19 6.95 4.69
N ILE A 58 12.54 6.75 3.53
CA ILE A 58 12.16 5.42 3.05
C ILE A 58 13.36 4.52 2.72
N GLU A 59 14.43 5.07 2.13
CA GLU A 59 15.64 4.31 1.79
C GLU A 59 16.58 4.03 2.98
N THR A 60 16.30 4.59 4.16
CA THR A 60 17.16 4.43 5.33
C THR A 60 17.02 3.06 5.98
N GLU A 61 18.07 2.62 6.69
CA GLU A 61 18.03 1.37 7.46
C GLU A 61 16.99 1.42 8.60
N ASP A 62 16.76 2.59 9.22
CA ASP A 62 15.75 2.74 10.26
C ASP A 62 14.34 2.47 9.72
N PHE A 63 14.04 2.93 8.50
CA PHE A 63 12.77 2.65 7.86
C PHE A 63 12.66 1.19 7.41
N LYS A 64 13.68 0.65 6.76
CA LYS A 64 13.69 -0.76 6.29
C LYS A 64 13.49 -1.76 7.43
N LYS A 65 13.97 -1.44 8.64
CA LYS A 65 13.69 -2.24 9.84
C LYS A 65 12.21 -2.30 10.20
N LEU A 66 11.39 -1.29 9.85
CA LEU A 66 9.96 -1.37 10.07
C LEU A 66 9.33 -2.52 9.26
N GLU A 67 9.80 -2.74 8.03
CA GLU A 67 9.31 -3.84 7.18
C GLU A 67 9.90 -5.18 7.61
N THR A 68 11.23 -5.28 7.81
CA THR A 68 11.90 -6.53 8.15
C THR A 68 11.55 -7.07 9.55
N GLU A 69 11.13 -6.22 10.47
CA GLU A 69 10.68 -6.58 11.81
C GLU A 69 9.14 -6.68 11.92
N ASN A 70 8.45 -6.76 10.79
CA ASN A 70 6.99 -6.89 10.72
C ASN A 70 6.25 -5.80 11.52
N VAL A 71 6.72 -4.55 11.43
CA VAL A 71 6.04 -3.40 12.03
C VAL A 71 4.99 -2.87 11.08
N ILE A 72 5.36 -2.75 9.80
CA ILE A 72 4.49 -2.25 8.72
C ILE A 72 4.60 -3.08 7.45
N VAL A 73 3.52 -3.06 6.66
CA VAL A 73 3.51 -3.30 5.20
C VAL A 73 3.57 -1.94 4.52
N TYR A 74 4.61 -1.69 3.72
CA TYR A 74 4.74 -0.44 2.98
C TYR A 74 4.04 -0.53 1.61
N LEU A 75 3.17 0.43 1.32
CA LEU A 75 2.44 0.54 0.06
C LEU A 75 2.60 1.93 -0.53
N ASN A 76 3.23 2.03 -1.71
CA ASN A 76 3.40 3.29 -2.42
C ASN A 76 2.44 3.41 -3.60
N ALA A 77 1.60 4.44 -3.60
CA ALA A 77 0.77 4.87 -4.72
C ALA A 77 1.49 6.00 -5.46
N ASP A 78 2.28 5.65 -6.47
CA ASP A 78 3.05 6.60 -7.25
C ASP A 78 2.27 7.16 -8.44
N PHE A 79 2.52 8.43 -8.77
CA PHE A 79 1.89 9.18 -9.88
C PHE A 79 2.96 9.85 -10.75
N PRO A 80 3.78 9.08 -11.49
CA PRO A 80 4.85 9.63 -12.32
C PRO A 80 4.28 10.39 -13.52
N ARG A 81 4.97 11.47 -13.92
CA ARG A 81 4.64 12.29 -15.09
C ARG A 81 5.51 12.00 -16.30
N ASN A 82 6.75 11.56 -16.07
CA ASN A 82 7.69 11.27 -17.14
C ASN A 82 7.25 10.02 -17.92
N LYS A 83 7.27 10.12 -19.27
CA LYS A 83 6.85 9.01 -20.14
C LYS A 83 7.59 7.69 -19.90
N LYS A 84 8.89 7.75 -19.56
CA LYS A 84 9.70 6.54 -19.26
C LYS A 84 9.39 5.88 -17.92
N ASN A 85 8.69 6.56 -17.02
CA ASN A 85 8.31 6.05 -15.71
C ASN A 85 6.82 5.69 -15.64
N GLN A 86 6.12 5.66 -16.78
CA GLN A 86 4.69 5.39 -16.79
C GLN A 86 4.38 3.99 -16.27
N LEU A 87 3.40 3.93 -15.37
CA LEU A 87 2.87 2.69 -14.81
C LEU A 87 1.95 1.98 -15.81
N SER A 88 1.71 0.68 -15.60
CA SER A 88 0.68 -0.04 -16.35
C SER A 88 -0.71 0.59 -16.15
N PRO A 89 -1.65 0.40 -17.10
CA PRO A 89 -3.02 0.91 -16.94
C PRO A 89 -3.70 0.43 -15.65
N GLU A 90 -3.47 -0.82 -15.28
CA GLU A 90 -4.02 -1.47 -14.07
C GLU A 90 -3.51 -0.77 -12.81
N LEU A 91 -2.20 -0.55 -12.73
CA LEU A 91 -1.57 0.10 -11.57
C LEU A 91 -1.97 1.58 -11.46
N LYS A 92 -2.11 2.28 -12.60
CA LYS A 92 -2.66 3.66 -12.62
C LYS A 92 -4.07 3.70 -12.06
N LYS A 93 -4.93 2.78 -12.49
CA LYS A 93 -6.32 2.69 -12.02
C LYS A 93 -6.38 2.39 -10.52
N GLU A 94 -5.54 1.47 -10.06
CA GLU A 94 -5.46 1.12 -8.64
C GLU A 94 -4.99 2.32 -7.79
N ASN A 95 -3.90 3.00 -8.20
CA ASN A 95 -3.41 4.19 -7.50
C ASN A 95 -4.46 5.32 -7.48
N ALA A 96 -5.20 5.51 -8.58
CA ALA A 96 -6.29 6.47 -8.63
C ALA A 96 -7.41 6.11 -7.63
N SER A 97 -7.80 4.83 -7.55
CA SER A 97 -8.80 4.36 -6.58
C SER A 97 -8.35 4.56 -5.13
N LEU A 98 -7.07 4.33 -4.83
CA LEU A 98 -6.49 4.63 -3.51
C LEU A 98 -6.54 6.13 -3.21
N ALA A 99 -6.25 6.98 -4.20
CA ALA A 99 -6.32 8.43 -4.04
C ALA A 99 -7.76 8.92 -3.83
N ASP A 100 -8.73 8.39 -4.55
CA ASP A 100 -10.15 8.70 -4.38
C ASP A 100 -10.65 8.35 -2.96
N GLN A 101 -10.10 7.29 -2.37
CA GLN A 101 -10.47 6.85 -1.03
C GLN A 101 -9.73 7.64 0.06
N TYR A 102 -8.42 7.84 -0.05
CA TYR A 102 -7.56 8.31 1.04
C TYR A 102 -6.91 9.67 0.81
N ASN A 103 -6.83 10.16 -0.43
CA ASN A 103 -6.14 11.42 -0.77
C ASN A 103 -6.99 12.35 -1.63
N LYS A 104 -8.23 12.59 -1.23
CA LYS A 104 -9.18 13.45 -1.96
C LYS A 104 -8.68 14.88 -2.19
N LYS A 105 -7.78 15.37 -1.34
CA LYS A 105 -7.15 16.68 -1.47
C LYS A 105 -6.00 16.71 -2.50
N GLY A 106 -5.53 15.56 -2.97
CA GLY A 106 -4.41 15.47 -3.91
C GLY A 106 -3.08 15.95 -3.33
N LEU A 107 -2.78 15.63 -2.07
CA LEU A 107 -1.54 16.02 -1.40
C LEU A 107 -0.37 15.12 -1.79
N PHE A 108 0.82 15.71 -1.98
CA PHE A 108 2.05 14.99 -2.34
C PHE A 108 3.28 15.62 -1.66
N PRO A 109 4.11 14.83 -0.90
CA PRO A 109 3.78 13.50 -0.45
C PRO A 109 2.64 13.52 0.57
N TYR A 110 1.90 12.43 0.65
CA TYR A 110 0.91 12.23 1.69
C TYR A 110 1.04 10.82 2.22
N THR A 111 1.40 10.68 3.49
CA THR A 111 1.66 9.39 4.12
C THR A 111 0.61 9.10 5.19
N LEU A 112 0.05 7.91 5.16
CA LEU A 112 -0.99 7.45 6.08
C LEU A 112 -0.57 6.16 6.76
N LEU A 113 -0.74 6.08 8.06
CA LEU A 113 -0.63 4.83 8.81
C LEU A 113 -2.04 4.29 9.03
N LEU A 114 -2.30 3.09 8.54
CA LEU A 114 -3.61 2.45 8.60
C LEU A 114 -3.54 1.19 9.47
N ASN A 115 -4.67 0.85 10.09
CA ASN A 115 -4.85 -0.47 10.67
C ASN A 115 -5.30 -1.50 9.60
N ILE A 116 -5.50 -2.75 10.01
CA ILE A 116 -5.88 -3.88 9.13
C ILE A 116 -7.25 -3.69 8.46
N GLU A 117 -8.16 -2.90 9.04
CA GLU A 117 -9.45 -2.55 8.45
C GLU A 117 -9.33 -1.40 7.44
N GLY A 118 -8.17 -0.75 7.34
CA GLY A 118 -7.94 0.43 6.50
C GLY A 118 -8.35 1.75 7.15
N LYS A 119 -8.56 1.78 8.48
CA LYS A 119 -8.81 3.01 9.23
C LYS A 119 -7.50 3.78 9.42
N VAL A 120 -7.53 5.09 9.17
CA VAL A 120 -6.38 5.97 9.37
C VAL A 120 -6.13 6.17 10.87
N LEU A 121 -4.93 5.82 11.33
CA LEU A 121 -4.43 6.03 12.68
C LEU A 121 -3.64 7.33 12.81
N LYS A 122 -2.85 7.64 11.77
CA LYS A 122 -2.00 8.83 11.68
C LYS A 122 -1.83 9.26 10.23
N SER A 123 -1.62 10.55 9.99
CA SER A 123 -1.27 11.08 8.68
C SER A 123 -0.17 12.13 8.77
N TRP A 124 0.66 12.19 7.72
CA TRP A 124 1.67 13.22 7.52
C TRP A 124 1.42 13.89 6.17
N GLU A 125 1.12 15.19 6.20
CA GLU A 125 0.92 16.03 5.02
C GLU A 125 2.27 16.67 4.64
N GLY A 126 2.78 16.38 3.44
CA GLY A 126 4.08 16.84 3.00
C GLY A 126 5.25 16.02 3.57
N LEU A 127 6.46 16.60 3.46
CA LEU A 127 7.66 16.00 4.02
C LEU A 127 7.64 16.11 5.56
N PRO A 128 7.73 14.99 6.30
CA PRO A 128 7.87 15.04 7.75
C PRO A 128 9.06 15.89 8.18
N SER A 129 8.91 16.64 9.27
CA SER A 129 10.02 17.41 9.86
C SER A 129 11.02 16.53 10.62
N GLU A 130 10.58 15.35 11.03
CA GLU A 130 11.33 14.35 11.76
C GLU A 130 12.37 13.67 10.84
N ASN A 131 13.48 13.24 11.41
CA ASN A 131 14.42 12.34 10.72
C ASN A 131 13.87 10.90 10.69
N ALA A 132 14.51 10.02 9.92
CA ALA A 132 14.06 8.63 9.74
C ALA A 132 13.95 7.84 11.05
N LEU A 133 14.85 8.05 11.99
CA LEU A 133 14.82 7.37 13.29
C LEU A 133 13.58 7.80 14.10
N ALA A 134 13.33 9.10 14.22
CA ALA A 134 12.19 9.62 14.96
C ALA A 134 10.85 9.23 14.31
N PHE A 135 10.77 9.30 12.96
CA PHE A 135 9.62 8.85 12.19
C PHE A 135 9.33 7.36 12.43
N SER A 136 10.36 6.52 12.37
CA SER A 136 10.22 5.08 12.61
C SER A 136 9.84 4.76 14.05
N LYS A 137 10.35 5.51 15.01
CA LYS A 137 9.99 5.38 16.44
C LYS A 137 8.52 5.73 16.67
N GLU A 138 8.02 6.82 16.11
CA GLU A 138 6.61 7.21 16.21
C GLU A 138 5.68 6.10 15.69
N ILE A 139 6.01 5.49 14.55
CA ILE A 139 5.22 4.37 14.00
C ILE A 139 5.18 3.18 14.96
N ARG A 140 6.33 2.83 15.59
CA ARG A 140 6.40 1.75 16.58
C ARG A 140 5.54 2.04 17.81
N GLU A 141 5.59 3.26 18.32
CA GLU A 141 4.79 3.70 19.47
C GLU A 141 3.29 3.61 19.16
N ILE A 142 2.85 4.04 17.97
CA ILE A 142 1.47 3.92 17.54
C ILE A 142 1.06 2.44 17.48
N LYS A 143 1.91 1.56 16.93
CA LYS A 143 1.64 0.12 16.87
C LYS A 143 1.47 -0.51 18.26
N GLU A 144 2.35 -0.17 19.20
CA GLU A 144 2.24 -0.68 20.58
C GLU A 144 0.92 -0.26 21.25
N ASN A 145 0.48 0.99 21.03
CA ASN A 145 -0.77 1.50 21.58
C ASN A 145 -2.02 0.83 20.96
N GLN A 146 -1.92 0.19 19.80
CA GLN A 146 -3.03 -0.59 19.21
C GLN A 146 -3.20 -1.97 19.85
N LYS A 147 -2.25 -2.43 20.67
CA LYS A 147 -2.31 -3.74 21.34
C LYS A 147 -3.07 -3.71 22.68
N GLN A 148 -3.43 -2.52 23.17
CA GLN A 148 -4.19 -2.33 24.41
C GLN A 148 -5.68 -2.18 24.10
#